data_a5120755fddf9213d872e5fe215d82ef
#
_entry.id   a5120755fddf9213d872e5fe215d82ef
#
_cell.length_a   1.000
_cell.length_b   1.000
_cell.length_c   1.000
_cell.angle_alpha   90.00
_cell.angle_beta   90.00
_cell.angle_gamma   90.00
#
_symmetry.space_group_name_H-M   'P 1'
#
loop_
_entity.id
_entity.type
_entity.pdbx_description
1 polymer ?
#
loop_
_entity_poly.entity_id
_entity_poly.type
_entity_poly.pdbx_seq_one_letter_code
_entity_poly.pdbx_strand_id
1 'polypeptide(L)'
;MVETPVENDANEVLRGFVTSEEGASDWPHKQIAVWLYRMSQHIGFSFYSPKTEADPPLPPILIGIGPMNVNTYAGYYLDRNDLGLRWMIKCNVLHLGRSKWSLAETLTHEMGHVYQEEILQNGAKPPYHNKVFVDMMEELGIHAKLGEGYHYQPADLDGQFGRLMDKLCIAPPPPRLLTKPNGNGRIRPWWEGYDKPKGGSTLTLYTAEGCVRSPICKVRAGRKDLHLRCDDCVGVFTPT
;
A
#
# COMPACT_ATOMS: atom_id res chain seq x y z
N MET A 1 -9.45 -26.67 -6.51
CA MET A 1 -10.54 -26.27 -7.44
C MET A 1 -9.85 -25.69 -8.67
N VAL A 2 -10.12 -26.24 -9.85
CA VAL A 2 -9.60 -25.65 -11.09
C VAL A 2 -10.36 -24.36 -11.33
N GLU A 3 -9.65 -23.25 -11.34
CA GLU A 3 -10.24 -21.94 -11.59
C GLU A 3 -10.82 -21.87 -12.99
N THR A 4 -12.01 -21.33 -13.08
CA THR A 4 -12.62 -21.13 -14.39
C THR A 4 -11.87 -20.01 -15.13
N PRO A 5 -11.50 -20.20 -16.40
CA PRO A 5 -10.82 -19.16 -17.21
C PRO A 5 -11.51 -17.79 -17.18
N VAL A 6 -12.80 -17.75 -16.94
CA VAL A 6 -13.65 -16.54 -16.95
C VAL A 6 -13.26 -15.51 -15.87
N GLU A 7 -12.73 -15.92 -14.70
CA GLU A 7 -12.40 -14.97 -13.62
C GLU A 7 -11.08 -14.25 -13.88
N ASN A 8 -10.11 -14.93 -14.46
CA ASN A 8 -8.86 -14.32 -14.89
C ASN A 8 -9.13 -13.22 -15.93
N ASP A 9 -10.02 -13.51 -16.88
CA ASP A 9 -10.38 -12.56 -17.92
C ASP A 9 -11.04 -11.30 -17.37
N ALA A 10 -11.92 -11.40 -16.35
CA ALA A 10 -12.59 -10.24 -15.77
C ALA A 10 -11.62 -9.28 -15.07
N ASN A 11 -10.67 -9.80 -14.29
CA ASN A 11 -9.65 -8.98 -13.63
C ASN A 11 -8.73 -8.29 -14.65
N GLU A 12 -8.35 -8.98 -15.71
CA GLU A 12 -7.55 -8.43 -16.81
C GLU A 12 -8.32 -7.34 -17.58
N VAL A 13 -9.59 -7.54 -17.86
CA VAL A 13 -10.46 -6.54 -18.51
C VAL A 13 -10.56 -5.28 -17.65
N LEU A 14 -10.83 -5.43 -16.35
CA LEU A 14 -10.91 -4.30 -15.42
C LEU A 14 -9.57 -3.56 -15.30
N ARG A 15 -8.46 -4.31 -15.22
CA ARG A 15 -7.13 -3.73 -15.23
C ARG A 15 -6.89 -2.94 -16.51
N GLY A 16 -7.18 -3.53 -17.66
CA GLY A 16 -7.05 -2.88 -18.97
C GLY A 16 -7.88 -1.61 -19.07
N PHE A 17 -9.13 -1.62 -18.59
CA PHE A 17 -9.98 -0.45 -18.54
C PHE A 17 -9.39 0.66 -17.67
N VAL A 18 -8.95 0.36 -16.45
CA VAL A 18 -8.38 1.36 -15.53
C VAL A 18 -7.07 1.94 -16.06
N THR A 19 -6.24 1.11 -16.72
CA THR A 19 -4.92 1.54 -17.21
C THR A 19 -4.94 2.19 -18.58
N SER A 20 -6.04 2.10 -19.34
CA SER A 20 -6.19 2.78 -20.64
C SER A 20 -6.29 4.30 -20.49
N GLU A 21 -5.96 5.05 -21.53
CA GLU A 21 -6.05 6.53 -21.51
C GLU A 21 -7.50 7.01 -21.32
N GLU A 22 -8.44 6.35 -21.99
CA GLU A 22 -9.85 6.75 -22.00
C GLU A 22 -10.64 6.18 -20.82
N GLY A 23 -10.28 4.97 -20.36
CA GLY A 23 -10.97 4.28 -19.27
C GLY A 23 -10.83 5.02 -17.94
N ALA A 24 -11.94 5.12 -17.19
CA ALA A 24 -11.99 5.75 -15.88
C ALA A 24 -11.36 7.15 -15.79
N SER A 25 -11.45 7.95 -16.89
CA SER A 25 -10.83 9.28 -16.99
C SER A 25 -11.24 10.21 -15.85
N ASP A 26 -12.50 10.17 -15.44
CA ASP A 26 -13.07 11.03 -14.40
C ASP A 26 -12.86 10.50 -12.97
N TRP A 27 -12.22 9.34 -12.83
CA TRP A 27 -11.96 8.79 -11.51
C TRP A 27 -10.77 9.50 -10.84
N PRO A 28 -10.97 10.17 -9.68
CA PRO A 28 -9.93 10.99 -9.05
C PRO A 28 -8.70 10.19 -8.61
N HIS A 29 -8.82 8.87 -8.50
CA HIS A 29 -7.71 7.99 -8.11
C HIS A 29 -7.06 7.24 -9.27
N LYS A 30 -7.44 7.56 -10.53
CA LYS A 30 -6.92 6.88 -11.72
C LYS A 30 -5.39 6.81 -11.76
N GLN A 31 -4.73 7.94 -11.58
CA GLN A 31 -3.26 7.99 -11.69
C GLN A 31 -2.56 7.08 -10.68
N ILE A 32 -3.02 7.08 -9.42
CA ILE A 32 -2.46 6.22 -8.40
C ILE A 32 -2.81 4.75 -8.65
N ALA A 33 -4.00 4.45 -9.15
CA ALA A 33 -4.39 3.09 -9.51
C ALA A 33 -3.53 2.54 -10.65
N VAL A 34 -3.30 3.34 -11.71
CA VAL A 34 -2.39 2.98 -12.81
C VAL A 34 -0.98 2.70 -12.29
N TRP A 35 -0.49 3.54 -11.37
CA TRP A 35 0.81 3.34 -10.75
C TRP A 35 0.85 2.04 -9.93
N LEU A 36 -0.17 1.76 -9.12
CA LEU A 36 -0.28 0.52 -8.33
C LEU A 36 -0.33 -0.72 -9.23
N TYR A 37 -1.08 -0.69 -10.33
CA TYR A 37 -1.10 -1.79 -11.30
C TYR A 37 0.27 -2.04 -11.96
N ARG A 38 0.97 -0.97 -12.36
CA ARG A 38 2.34 -1.11 -12.89
C ARG A 38 3.30 -1.65 -11.83
N MET A 39 3.16 -1.17 -10.61
CA MET A 39 3.98 -1.65 -9.49
C MET A 39 3.69 -3.13 -9.18
N SER A 40 2.42 -3.57 -9.18
CA SER A 40 2.08 -4.98 -8.97
C SER A 40 2.69 -5.90 -10.03
N GLN A 41 2.80 -5.44 -11.28
CA GLN A 41 3.50 -6.19 -12.34
C GLN A 41 5.00 -6.32 -12.05
N HIS A 42 5.67 -5.22 -11.66
CA HIS A 42 7.10 -5.28 -11.30
C HIS A 42 7.34 -6.19 -10.10
N ILE A 43 6.52 -6.10 -9.07
CA ILE A 43 6.60 -6.92 -7.86
C ILE A 43 6.33 -8.39 -8.21
N GLY A 44 5.24 -8.67 -8.95
CA GLY A 44 4.87 -10.01 -9.37
C GLY A 44 6.00 -10.67 -10.15
N PHE A 45 6.55 -9.97 -11.14
CA PHE A 45 7.67 -10.46 -11.94
C PHE A 45 8.94 -10.69 -11.11
N SER A 46 9.26 -9.79 -10.17
CA SER A 46 10.52 -9.85 -9.43
C SER A 46 10.51 -10.85 -8.29
N PHE A 47 9.38 -11.04 -7.61
CA PHE A 47 9.32 -11.78 -6.35
C PHE A 47 8.42 -13.02 -6.39
N TYR A 48 7.39 -13.00 -7.22
CA TYR A 48 6.33 -13.99 -7.25
C TYR A 48 6.19 -14.71 -8.59
N SER A 49 7.20 -14.60 -9.46
CA SER A 49 7.24 -15.37 -10.70
C SER A 49 7.40 -16.87 -10.42
N PRO A 50 6.82 -17.72 -11.27
CA PRO A 50 7.07 -19.15 -11.21
C PRO A 50 8.57 -19.46 -11.18
N LYS A 51 8.99 -20.30 -10.24
CA LYS A 51 10.40 -20.74 -10.13
C LYS A 51 10.70 -21.89 -11.09
N THR A 52 9.67 -22.61 -11.50
CA THR A 52 9.74 -23.71 -12.47
C THR A 52 8.58 -23.59 -13.46
N GLU A 53 8.67 -24.28 -14.60
CA GLU A 53 7.56 -24.34 -15.58
C GLU A 53 6.30 -25.02 -15.04
N ALA A 54 6.43 -25.78 -13.96
CA ALA A 54 5.31 -26.47 -13.31
C ALA A 54 4.57 -25.56 -12.29
N ASP A 55 5.18 -24.46 -11.87
CA ASP A 55 4.56 -23.55 -10.92
C ASP A 55 3.52 -22.68 -11.62
N PRO A 56 2.30 -22.56 -11.09
CA PRO A 56 1.32 -21.67 -11.68
C PRO A 56 1.77 -20.20 -11.54
N PRO A 57 1.45 -19.35 -12.51
CA PRO A 57 1.70 -17.91 -12.38
C PRO A 57 0.80 -17.31 -11.29
N LEU A 58 1.27 -16.20 -10.69
CA LEU A 58 0.43 -15.43 -9.80
C LEU A 58 -0.83 -14.96 -10.55
N PRO A 59 -2.03 -15.15 -9.98
CA PRO A 59 -3.26 -14.73 -10.66
C PRO A 59 -3.30 -13.21 -10.87
N PRO A 60 -4.06 -12.73 -11.87
CA PRO A 60 -4.23 -11.30 -12.10
C PRO A 60 -4.87 -10.61 -10.88
N ILE A 61 -4.15 -9.66 -10.30
CA ILE A 61 -4.59 -8.95 -9.10
C ILE A 61 -5.46 -7.75 -9.47
N LEU A 62 -6.62 -7.66 -8.85
CA LEU A 62 -7.49 -6.52 -8.91
C LEU A 62 -7.10 -5.50 -7.82
N ILE A 63 -6.84 -4.26 -8.20
CA ILE A 63 -6.56 -3.16 -7.27
C ILE A 63 -7.85 -2.37 -7.02
N GLY A 64 -8.37 -2.45 -5.80
CA GLY A 64 -9.48 -1.62 -5.34
C GLY A 64 -8.97 -0.44 -4.52
N ILE A 65 -9.60 0.72 -4.66
CA ILE A 65 -9.35 1.91 -3.83
C ILE A 65 -10.65 2.32 -3.17
N GLY A 66 -10.67 2.41 -1.85
CA GLY A 66 -11.88 2.77 -1.13
C GLY A 66 -11.65 2.95 0.37
N PRO A 67 -12.69 3.35 1.11
CA PRO A 67 -12.59 3.51 2.54
C PRO A 67 -12.39 2.16 3.24
N MET A 68 -11.50 2.15 4.23
CA MET A 68 -11.27 1.04 5.16
C MET A 68 -11.14 1.61 6.58
N ASN A 69 -10.93 0.75 7.57
CA ASN A 69 -10.62 1.21 8.93
C ASN A 69 -9.38 2.14 8.87
N VAL A 70 -9.42 3.22 9.64
CA VAL A 70 -8.36 4.24 9.67
C VAL A 70 -6.96 3.68 9.98
N ASN A 71 -6.89 2.56 10.67
CA ASN A 71 -5.64 1.89 11.02
C ASN A 71 -5.18 0.85 9.98
N THR A 72 -5.95 0.64 8.92
CA THR A 72 -5.66 -0.34 7.87
C THR A 72 -5.19 0.38 6.62
N TYR A 73 -4.01 0.04 6.09
CA TYR A 73 -3.43 0.64 4.87
C TYR A 73 -3.94 -0.02 3.60
N ALA A 74 -3.94 -1.34 3.59
CA ALA A 74 -4.50 -2.16 2.54
C ALA A 74 -4.97 -3.48 3.14
N GLY A 75 -5.55 -4.34 2.33
CA GLY A 75 -5.90 -5.69 2.72
C GLY A 75 -6.20 -6.53 1.50
N TYR A 76 -5.80 -7.79 1.56
CA TYR A 76 -6.16 -8.80 0.60
C TYR A 76 -7.50 -9.43 0.97
N TYR A 77 -8.35 -9.66 -0.01
CA TYR A 77 -9.61 -10.34 0.16
C TYR A 77 -9.47 -11.81 -0.28
N LEU A 78 -9.54 -12.72 0.68
CA LEU A 78 -9.51 -14.17 0.46
C LEU A 78 -10.72 -14.67 -0.31
N ASP A 79 -11.88 -14.09 0.00
CA ASP A 79 -13.14 -14.42 -0.66
C ASP A 79 -13.38 -13.49 -1.85
N ARG A 80 -14.48 -13.75 -2.57
CA ARG A 80 -14.94 -12.88 -3.63
C ARG A 80 -15.35 -11.52 -3.05
N ASN A 81 -14.97 -10.46 -3.76
CA ASN A 81 -15.44 -9.12 -3.43
C ASN A 81 -16.94 -8.95 -3.74
N ASP A 82 -17.51 -7.77 -3.50
CA ASP A 82 -18.91 -7.45 -3.76
C ASP A 82 -19.31 -7.63 -5.26
N LEU A 83 -18.34 -7.70 -6.16
CA LEU A 83 -18.53 -7.99 -7.57
C LEU A 83 -18.39 -9.49 -7.91
N GLY A 84 -18.15 -10.34 -6.91
CA GLY A 84 -17.89 -11.76 -7.10
C GLY A 84 -16.50 -12.11 -7.62
N LEU A 85 -15.57 -11.15 -7.66
CA LEU A 85 -14.20 -11.31 -8.15
C LEU A 85 -13.23 -11.65 -7.02
N ARG A 86 -12.28 -12.55 -7.28
CA ARG A 86 -11.20 -12.95 -6.36
C ARG A 86 -9.95 -12.06 -6.57
N TRP A 87 -8.98 -12.25 -5.71
CA TRP A 87 -7.64 -11.64 -5.75
C TRP A 87 -7.66 -10.12 -5.77
N MET A 88 -8.56 -9.53 -5.00
CA MET A 88 -8.59 -8.08 -4.84
C MET A 88 -7.70 -7.63 -3.67
N ILE A 89 -6.79 -6.72 -3.96
CA ILE A 89 -6.09 -5.92 -2.95
C ILE A 89 -6.79 -4.57 -2.87
N LYS A 90 -7.42 -4.28 -1.73
CA LYS A 90 -8.05 -2.99 -1.49
C LYS A 90 -7.09 -2.07 -0.75
N CYS A 91 -6.79 -0.93 -1.36
CA CYS A 91 -6.01 0.14 -0.76
C CYS A 91 -6.91 1.17 -0.09
N ASN A 92 -6.58 1.56 1.13
CA ASN A 92 -7.34 2.56 1.86
C ASN A 92 -7.08 3.95 1.29
N VAL A 93 -8.15 4.59 0.83
CA VAL A 93 -8.09 5.95 0.27
C VAL A 93 -7.45 6.97 1.20
N LEU A 94 -7.58 6.80 2.52
CA LEU A 94 -6.98 7.70 3.53
C LEU A 94 -5.44 7.65 3.55
N HIS A 95 -4.84 6.61 2.99
CA HIS A 95 -3.40 6.36 3.06
C HIS A 95 -2.70 6.43 1.70
N LEU A 96 -3.39 6.83 0.64
CA LEU A 96 -2.80 6.96 -0.70
C LEU A 96 -1.76 8.08 -0.82
N GLY A 97 -1.79 9.06 0.09
CA GLY A 97 -0.79 10.13 0.17
C GLY A 97 0.57 9.73 0.78
N ARG A 98 0.77 8.45 1.11
CA ARG A 98 2.07 7.93 1.59
C ARG A 98 3.12 7.95 0.47
N SER A 99 4.40 7.84 0.85
CA SER A 99 5.47 7.73 -0.14
C SER A 99 5.25 6.54 -1.08
N LYS A 100 5.74 6.63 -2.31
CA LYS A 100 5.70 5.53 -3.28
C LYS A 100 6.37 4.27 -2.75
N TRP A 101 7.46 4.42 -1.99
CA TRP A 101 8.12 3.31 -1.29
C TRP A 101 7.16 2.59 -0.36
N SER A 102 6.49 3.32 0.53
CA SER A 102 5.57 2.73 1.51
C SER A 102 4.34 2.10 0.88
N LEU A 103 3.86 2.66 -0.23
CA LEU A 103 2.76 2.06 -0.99
C LEU A 103 3.21 0.76 -1.67
N ALA A 104 4.42 0.74 -2.25
CA ALA A 104 4.99 -0.45 -2.85
C ALA A 104 5.26 -1.55 -1.81
N GLU A 105 5.82 -1.19 -0.64
CA GLU A 105 6.04 -2.10 0.47
C GLU A 105 4.73 -2.76 0.94
N THR A 106 3.68 -1.97 1.14
CA THR A 106 2.35 -2.47 1.48
C THR A 106 1.80 -3.37 0.36
N LEU A 107 1.93 -2.98 -0.90
CA LEU A 107 1.46 -3.78 -2.03
C LEU A 107 2.22 -5.12 -2.13
N THR A 108 3.53 -5.12 -1.91
CA THR A 108 4.35 -6.35 -1.88
C THR A 108 3.87 -7.30 -0.77
N HIS A 109 3.56 -6.76 0.40
CA HIS A 109 3.01 -7.52 1.52
C HIS A 109 1.67 -8.18 1.16
N GLU A 110 0.71 -7.42 0.64
CA GLU A 110 -0.60 -7.96 0.27
C GLU A 110 -0.51 -8.97 -0.89
N MET A 111 0.38 -8.74 -1.85
CA MET A 111 0.67 -9.71 -2.91
C MET A 111 1.31 -10.99 -2.36
N GLY A 112 2.10 -10.89 -1.29
CA GLY A 112 2.61 -12.03 -0.56
C GLY A 112 1.51 -12.92 0.02
N HIS A 113 0.42 -12.33 0.53
CA HIS A 113 -0.75 -13.09 0.96
C HIS A 113 -1.42 -13.82 -0.19
N VAL A 114 -1.57 -13.16 -1.36
CA VAL A 114 -2.10 -13.83 -2.57
C VAL A 114 -1.23 -15.00 -2.97
N TYR A 115 0.09 -14.80 -3.02
CA TYR A 115 1.05 -15.85 -3.36
C TYR A 115 1.00 -17.02 -2.37
N GLN A 116 0.93 -16.72 -1.07
CA GLN A 116 0.86 -17.73 -0.02
C GLN A 116 -0.42 -18.57 -0.13
N GLU A 117 -1.55 -17.95 -0.40
CA GLU A 117 -2.85 -18.62 -0.48
C GLU A 117 -2.98 -19.42 -1.77
N GLU A 118 -2.70 -18.81 -2.92
CA GLU A 118 -3.01 -19.37 -4.22
C GLU A 118 -1.90 -20.30 -4.75
N ILE A 119 -0.64 -19.98 -4.47
CA ILE A 119 0.50 -20.74 -5.02
C ILE A 119 1.04 -21.74 -3.99
N LEU A 120 1.33 -21.26 -2.77
CA LEU A 120 1.86 -22.14 -1.72
C LEU A 120 0.80 -22.97 -1.02
N GLN A 121 -0.48 -22.59 -1.17
CA GLN A 121 -1.65 -23.23 -0.53
C GLN A 121 -1.46 -23.40 1.00
N ASN A 122 -0.82 -22.42 1.62
CA ASN A 122 -0.43 -22.41 3.02
C ASN A 122 -0.84 -21.09 3.70
N GLY A 123 -2.00 -20.55 3.32
CA GLY A 123 -2.55 -19.33 3.89
C GLY A 123 -2.87 -19.51 5.37
N ALA A 124 -2.60 -18.47 6.15
CA ALA A 124 -3.08 -18.37 7.53
C ALA A 124 -4.39 -17.60 7.55
N LYS A 125 -5.27 -17.95 8.49
CA LYS A 125 -6.50 -17.17 8.68
C LYS A 125 -6.14 -15.73 9.09
N PRO A 126 -6.65 -14.71 8.37
CA PRO A 126 -6.41 -13.32 8.75
C PRO A 126 -6.83 -13.06 10.21
N PRO A 127 -6.20 -12.12 10.90
CA PRO A 127 -5.19 -11.17 10.42
C PRO A 127 -3.73 -11.62 10.64
N TYR A 128 -3.46 -12.90 10.81
CA TYR A 128 -2.19 -13.37 11.35
C TYR A 128 -1.22 -13.85 10.27
N HIS A 129 0.04 -13.41 10.39
CA HIS A 129 1.14 -13.97 9.63
C HIS A 129 1.60 -15.29 10.25
N ASN A 130 1.68 -16.35 9.46
CA ASN A 130 2.33 -17.59 9.86
C ASN A 130 3.85 -17.52 9.56
N LYS A 131 4.57 -18.56 9.98
CA LYS A 131 6.03 -18.59 9.80
C LYS A 131 6.43 -18.54 8.32
N VAL A 132 5.72 -19.22 7.44
CA VAL A 132 6.01 -19.23 6.00
C VAL A 132 5.92 -17.82 5.39
N PHE A 133 4.88 -17.06 5.77
CA PHE A 133 4.74 -15.68 5.34
C PHE A 133 5.88 -14.79 5.87
N VAL A 134 6.21 -14.94 7.16
CA VAL A 134 7.29 -14.15 7.76
C VAL A 134 8.63 -14.44 7.08
N ASP A 135 8.97 -15.73 6.89
CA ASP A 135 10.22 -16.13 6.25
C ASP A 135 10.30 -15.57 4.81
N MET A 136 9.19 -15.65 4.06
CA MET A 136 9.11 -15.09 2.70
C MET A 136 9.31 -13.56 2.68
N MET A 137 8.71 -12.83 3.61
CA MET A 137 8.88 -11.37 3.70
C MET A 137 10.30 -11.01 4.11
N GLU A 138 10.89 -11.72 5.07
CA GLU A 138 12.28 -11.49 5.51
C GLU A 138 13.29 -11.75 4.36
N GLU A 139 13.06 -12.74 3.48
CA GLU A 139 13.87 -12.93 2.26
C GLU A 139 13.84 -11.71 1.33
N LEU A 140 12.74 -10.98 1.31
CA LEU A 140 12.62 -9.74 0.54
C LEU A 140 13.24 -8.53 1.25
N GLY A 141 13.59 -8.67 2.53
CA GLY A 141 13.99 -7.57 3.41
C GLY A 141 12.80 -6.76 3.94
N ILE A 142 11.62 -7.37 4.01
CA ILE A 142 10.40 -6.78 4.56
C ILE A 142 10.08 -7.47 5.89
N HIS A 143 10.07 -6.70 6.97
CA HIS A 143 10.02 -7.22 8.33
C HIS A 143 8.59 -7.43 8.82
N ALA A 144 8.01 -8.58 8.48
CA ALA A 144 6.70 -8.99 8.96
C ALA A 144 6.79 -9.61 10.36
N LYS A 145 5.74 -9.46 11.16
CA LYS A 145 5.70 -10.00 12.51
C LYS A 145 4.81 -11.23 12.60
N LEU A 146 5.34 -12.30 13.20
CA LEU A 146 4.60 -13.54 13.43
C LEU A 146 3.37 -13.29 14.33
N GLY A 147 2.22 -13.80 13.90
CA GLY A 147 0.96 -13.68 14.67
C GLY A 147 0.33 -12.28 14.61
N GLU A 148 0.86 -11.36 13.83
CA GLU A 148 0.35 -10.00 13.68
C GLU A 148 0.25 -9.62 12.19
N GLY A 149 -0.64 -8.68 11.85
CA GLY A 149 -0.91 -8.26 10.47
C GLY A 149 -0.16 -6.97 10.08
N TYR A 150 1.06 -6.73 10.58
CA TYR A 150 1.81 -5.51 10.26
C TYR A 150 3.33 -5.74 10.23
N HIS A 151 4.05 -4.78 9.63
CA HIS A 151 5.50 -4.71 9.68
C HIS A 151 5.95 -4.00 10.96
N TYR A 152 7.03 -4.46 11.57
CA TYR A 152 7.55 -3.86 12.80
C TYR A 152 8.69 -2.86 12.58
N GLN A 153 9.26 -2.82 11.38
CA GLN A 153 10.25 -1.85 10.94
C GLN A 153 10.19 -1.65 9.43
N PRO A 154 10.78 -0.56 8.87
CA PRO A 154 10.87 -0.34 7.44
C PRO A 154 11.66 -1.45 6.74
N ALA A 155 11.36 -1.69 5.47
CA ALA A 155 12.11 -2.63 4.64
C ALA A 155 13.58 -2.21 4.48
N ASP A 156 14.46 -3.21 4.39
CA ASP A 156 15.90 -3.01 4.21
C ASP A 156 16.21 -2.39 2.84
N LEU A 157 17.09 -1.38 2.84
CA LEU A 157 17.49 -0.69 1.61
C LEU A 157 18.28 -1.60 0.66
N ASP A 158 19.07 -2.50 1.22
CA ASP A 158 19.91 -3.46 0.51
C ASP A 158 19.24 -4.85 0.37
N GLY A 159 18.02 -5.02 0.89
CA GLY A 159 17.17 -6.18 0.68
C GLY A 159 16.71 -6.31 -0.78
N GLN A 160 16.08 -7.42 -1.14
CA GLN A 160 15.57 -7.62 -2.50
C GLN A 160 14.55 -6.54 -2.89
N PHE A 161 13.64 -6.19 -1.96
CA PHE A 161 12.67 -5.13 -2.14
C PHE A 161 13.36 -3.77 -2.34
N GLY A 162 14.33 -3.42 -1.48
CA GLY A 162 15.07 -2.16 -1.58
C GLY A 162 15.80 -2.01 -2.93
N ARG A 163 16.46 -3.07 -3.40
CA ARG A 163 17.11 -3.08 -4.73
C ARG A 163 16.12 -2.93 -5.89
N LEU A 164 14.91 -3.51 -5.79
CA LEU A 164 13.88 -3.28 -6.80
C LEU A 164 13.42 -1.83 -6.80
N MET A 165 13.21 -1.22 -5.63
CA MET A 165 12.82 0.18 -5.52
C MET A 165 13.88 1.12 -6.09
N ASP A 166 15.15 0.86 -5.81
CA ASP A 166 16.28 1.62 -6.37
C ASP A 166 16.31 1.53 -7.91
N LYS A 167 16.18 0.32 -8.46
CA LYS A 167 16.08 0.08 -9.91
C LYS A 167 14.93 0.85 -10.56
N LEU A 168 13.82 1.04 -9.84
CA LEU A 168 12.65 1.79 -10.29
C LEU A 168 12.73 3.29 -9.97
N CYS A 169 13.85 3.77 -9.46
CA CYS A 169 14.08 5.15 -9.03
C CYS A 169 13.04 5.63 -8.00
N ILE A 170 12.63 4.75 -7.10
CA ILE A 170 11.73 5.07 -6.00
C ILE A 170 12.56 5.28 -4.74
N ALA A 171 12.68 6.53 -4.34
CA ALA A 171 13.46 6.90 -3.16
C ALA A 171 12.86 6.30 -1.87
N PRO A 172 13.72 5.79 -0.95
CA PRO A 172 13.27 5.40 0.37
C PRO A 172 12.73 6.60 1.13
N PRO A 173 11.84 6.37 2.12
CA PRO A 173 11.42 7.44 2.99
C PRO A 173 12.63 8.04 3.71
N PRO A 174 12.65 9.36 3.97
CA PRO A 174 13.74 9.99 4.68
C PRO A 174 13.93 9.30 6.05
N PRO A 175 15.19 9.06 6.45
CA PRO A 175 15.46 8.46 7.75
C PRO A 175 14.80 9.33 8.82
N ARG A 176 13.90 8.74 9.61
CA ARG A 176 13.37 9.41 10.76
C ARG A 176 14.47 9.56 11.78
N LEU A 177 14.66 10.76 12.25
CA LEU A 177 15.26 10.97 13.56
C LEU A 177 14.44 10.12 14.54
N LEU A 178 15.03 9.04 15.02
CA LEU A 178 14.42 8.16 16.02
C LEU A 178 14.12 9.02 17.25
N THR A 179 12.91 9.56 17.31
CA THR A 179 12.45 10.17 18.55
C THR A 179 12.35 9.06 19.59
N LYS A 180 12.92 9.31 20.75
CA LYS A 180 13.02 8.35 21.87
C LYS A 180 11.70 7.56 22.00
N PRO A 181 11.76 6.25 22.25
CA PRO A 181 10.56 5.46 22.46
C PRO A 181 9.74 6.10 23.57
N ASN A 182 8.46 6.37 23.31
CA ASN A 182 7.54 6.77 24.36
C ASN A 182 7.56 5.69 25.45
N GLY A 183 7.49 6.08 26.72
CA GLY A 183 7.72 5.25 27.91
C GLY A 183 6.99 3.90 28.04
N ASN A 184 6.26 3.47 27.00
CA ASN A 184 5.57 2.19 26.91
C ASN A 184 6.28 1.18 25.97
N GLY A 185 7.49 1.46 25.49
CA GLY A 185 8.24 0.55 24.63
C GLY A 185 7.65 0.28 23.24
N ARG A 186 6.54 0.88 22.88
CA ARG A 186 5.99 0.78 21.52
C ARG A 186 6.82 1.63 20.57
N ILE A 187 7.57 1.00 19.70
CA ILE A 187 8.12 1.63 18.51
C ILE A 187 6.89 1.95 17.63
N ARG A 188 6.51 3.21 17.55
CA ARG A 188 5.49 3.62 16.59
C ARG A 188 6.09 3.47 15.21
N PRO A 189 5.40 2.78 14.29
CA PRO A 189 5.81 2.73 12.89
C PRO A 189 6.03 4.16 12.39
N TRP A 190 7.04 4.38 11.53
CA TRP A 190 7.41 5.71 11.00
C TRP A 190 6.26 6.44 10.26
N TRP A 191 5.24 5.74 9.80
CA TRP A 191 4.01 6.29 9.23
C TRP A 191 2.99 6.77 10.28
N GLU A 192 3.13 6.44 11.55
CA GLU A 192 2.33 7.01 12.65
C GLU A 192 2.79 8.39 13.10
N GLY A 193 3.54 9.09 12.26
CA GLY A 193 4.23 10.35 12.55
C GLY A 193 3.39 11.56 12.80
N TYR A 194 2.19 11.39 13.29
CA TYR A 194 1.49 12.44 13.99
C TYR A 194 1.45 12.08 15.47
N ASP A 195 2.34 12.70 16.25
CA ASP A 195 2.07 12.88 17.66
C ASP A 195 0.68 13.49 17.76
N LYS A 196 -0.28 12.72 18.29
CA LYS A 196 -1.55 13.34 18.69
C LYS A 196 -1.18 14.45 19.64
N PRO A 197 -1.45 15.71 19.29
CA PRO A 197 -1.17 16.81 20.23
C PRO A 197 -1.91 16.49 21.52
N LYS A 198 -1.17 16.41 22.60
CA LYS A 198 -1.75 16.25 23.93
C LYS A 198 -2.58 17.50 24.21
N GLY A 199 -3.90 17.33 24.21
CA GLY A 199 -4.87 18.37 24.62
C GLY A 199 -5.29 19.31 23.50
N GLY A 200 -6.59 19.31 23.17
CA GLY A 200 -7.28 20.46 22.58
C GLY A 200 -6.90 20.88 21.16
N SER A 201 -6.40 19.97 20.31
CA SER A 201 -6.08 20.35 18.94
C SER A 201 -7.34 20.62 18.12
N THR A 202 -7.47 21.85 17.67
CA THR A 202 -8.52 22.25 16.73
C THR A 202 -8.23 21.67 15.35
N LEU A 203 -9.24 21.09 14.70
CA LEU A 203 -9.14 20.67 13.32
C LEU A 203 -9.13 21.93 12.45
N THR A 204 -7.99 22.22 11.81
CA THR A 204 -7.87 23.35 10.90
C THR A 204 -7.99 22.86 9.46
N LEU A 205 -8.83 23.52 8.67
CA LEU A 205 -8.97 23.29 7.26
C LEU A 205 -7.90 24.10 6.52
N TYR A 206 -7.20 23.47 5.60
CA TYR A 206 -6.24 24.11 4.72
C TYR A 206 -6.70 23.91 3.29
N THR A 207 -6.63 24.96 2.48
CA THR A 207 -6.97 24.91 1.07
C THR A 207 -5.78 25.31 0.22
N ALA A 208 -5.62 24.66 -0.93
CA ALA A 208 -4.66 25.02 -1.96
C ALA A 208 -5.38 25.01 -3.31
N GLU A 209 -5.62 26.17 -3.88
CA GLU A 209 -6.18 26.28 -5.23
C GLU A 209 -5.21 25.66 -6.24
N GLY A 210 -5.74 24.82 -7.13
CA GLY A 210 -4.94 24.18 -8.18
C GLY A 210 -4.13 22.96 -7.71
N CYS A 211 -4.28 22.49 -6.47
CA CYS A 211 -3.65 21.26 -6.06
C CYS A 211 -4.30 20.05 -6.76
N VAL A 212 -3.51 19.33 -7.57
CA VAL A 212 -3.96 18.17 -8.37
C VAL A 212 -4.32 16.95 -7.54
N ARG A 213 -3.86 16.85 -6.28
CA ARG A 213 -4.15 15.72 -5.39
C ARG A 213 -5.39 15.94 -4.53
N SER A 214 -5.46 17.08 -3.88
CA SER A 214 -6.60 17.44 -3.04
C SER A 214 -6.59 18.94 -2.81
N PRO A 215 -7.62 19.67 -3.23
CA PRO A 215 -7.70 21.11 -2.96
C PRO A 215 -7.93 21.42 -1.47
N ILE A 216 -8.27 20.41 -0.66
CA ILE A 216 -8.61 20.58 0.74
C ILE A 216 -7.85 19.56 1.58
N CYS A 217 -7.14 20.04 2.60
CA CYS A 217 -6.46 19.21 3.59
C CYS A 217 -6.97 19.57 4.99
N LYS A 218 -7.38 18.56 5.76
CA LYS A 218 -7.79 18.74 7.16
C LYS A 218 -6.64 18.32 8.07
N VAL A 219 -6.10 19.26 8.81
CA VAL A 219 -4.98 18.99 9.71
C VAL A 219 -5.38 19.28 11.15
N ARG A 220 -5.13 18.31 12.02
CA ARG A 220 -5.17 18.53 13.47
C ARG A 220 -3.79 18.95 13.93
N ALA A 221 -3.65 20.21 14.27
CA ALA A 221 -2.38 20.72 14.77
C ALA A 221 -2.62 21.62 15.99
N GLY A 222 -1.67 21.60 16.91
CA GLY A 222 -1.62 22.56 18.02
C GLY A 222 -1.15 23.97 17.58
N ARG A 223 -0.87 24.15 16.29
CA ARG A 223 -0.39 25.39 15.68
C ARG A 223 -1.27 25.72 14.47
N LYS A 224 -1.54 27.01 14.28
CA LYS A 224 -2.28 27.54 13.12
C LYS A 224 -1.38 27.99 11.97
N ASP A 225 -0.06 28.00 12.18
CA ASP A 225 0.96 28.51 11.27
C ASP A 225 1.74 27.41 10.53
N LEU A 226 1.08 26.30 10.21
CA LEU A 226 1.71 25.23 9.48
C LEU A 226 1.91 25.62 8.01
N HIS A 227 3.15 25.48 7.54
CA HIS A 227 3.49 25.57 6.13
C HIS A 227 3.35 24.19 5.50
N LEU A 228 2.19 23.91 4.92
CA LEU A 228 1.93 22.67 4.22
C LEU A 228 2.18 22.86 2.72
N ARG A 229 2.87 21.92 2.11
CA ARG A 229 3.11 21.86 0.66
C ARG A 229 2.66 20.52 0.11
N CYS A 230 2.19 20.54 -1.12
CA CYS A 230 2.01 19.32 -1.89
C CYS A 230 3.33 18.96 -2.56
N ASP A 231 3.83 17.75 -2.34
CA ASP A 231 5.10 17.29 -2.90
C ASP A 231 5.05 17.11 -4.42
N ASP A 232 3.85 16.97 -5.00
CA ASP A 232 3.70 16.75 -6.44
C ASP A 232 3.51 18.00 -7.28
N CYS A 233 2.82 19.00 -6.75
CA CYS A 233 2.51 20.22 -7.50
C CYS A 233 3.10 21.49 -6.88
N VAL A 234 3.89 21.35 -5.80
CA VAL A 234 4.48 22.48 -5.05
C VAL A 234 3.43 23.47 -4.50
N GLY A 235 2.15 23.12 -4.58
CA GLY A 235 1.05 23.95 -4.08
C GLY A 235 1.19 24.20 -2.56
N VAL A 236 1.04 25.46 -2.16
CA VAL A 236 1.08 25.87 -0.74
C VAL A 236 -0.35 25.88 -0.20
N PHE A 237 -0.56 25.17 0.91
CA PHE A 237 -1.85 25.14 1.57
C PHE A 237 -1.92 26.30 2.58
N THR A 238 -2.99 27.08 2.51
CA THR A 238 -3.29 28.14 3.46
C THR A 238 -4.44 27.75 4.40
N PRO A 239 -4.39 28.10 5.69
CA PRO A 239 -5.49 27.85 6.61
C PRO A 239 -6.71 28.72 6.22
N THR A 240 -7.88 28.11 6.22
CA THR A 240 -9.17 28.78 6.02
C THR A 240 -9.95 28.90 7.32
#